data_2752d4250e9e6c7ef83690001f291e86
#
_entry.id   2752d4250e9e6c7ef83690001f291e86
#
_cell.length_a   1.000
_cell.length_b   1.000
_cell.length_c   1.000
_cell.angle_alpha   90.00
_cell.angle_beta   90.00
_cell.angle_gamma   90.00
#
_symmetry.space_group_name_H-M   'P 1'
#
loop_
_entity.id
_entity.type
_entity.pdbx_description
1 polymer ?
#
loop_
_entity_poly.entity_id
_entity_poly.type
_entity_poly.pdbx_seq_one_letter_code
_entity_poly.pdbx_strand_id
1 'polypeptide(L)'
;MIFEQLFDTQSSTYTYIISSGKGREALIIDPVIEHTDEYIKVLKNLDLKLVKVIDTHIHADHITALNELNKRTCCTRIMGEKSNSEVIDLRIKDGETIKIENIEIKSIYTPGHTDCSYCYLMNDRVFTGDTLLINGTGRTDFQSGSSYDAYDSLFNKLLKLPE
;
A
#
# COMPACT_ATOMS: atom_id res chain seq x y z
N MET A 1 6.57 -17.55 4.01
CA MET A 1 5.88 -16.31 3.55
C MET A 1 6.17 -16.14 2.06
N ILE A 2 5.16 -15.81 1.27
CA ILE A 2 5.30 -15.40 -0.14
C ILE A 2 5.34 -13.88 -0.16
N PHE A 3 6.30 -13.32 -0.89
CA PHE A 3 6.47 -11.89 -1.09
C PHE A 3 6.92 -11.66 -2.55
N GLU A 4 6.03 -11.08 -3.34
CA GLU A 4 6.30 -10.68 -4.72
C GLU A 4 6.32 -9.17 -4.81
N GLN A 5 7.35 -8.62 -5.45
CA GLN A 5 7.47 -7.21 -5.78
C GLN A 5 7.44 -7.04 -7.28
N LEU A 6 6.45 -6.30 -7.76
CA LEU A 6 6.26 -5.97 -9.17
C LEU A 6 6.54 -4.49 -9.39
N PHE A 7 6.96 -4.11 -10.57
CA PHE A 7 7.32 -2.73 -10.87
C PHE A 7 6.66 -2.26 -12.16
N ASP A 8 5.85 -1.20 -12.07
CA ASP A 8 5.36 -0.49 -13.24
C ASP A 8 6.35 0.58 -13.67
N THR A 9 6.83 0.48 -14.92
CA THR A 9 7.83 1.40 -15.47
C THR A 9 7.23 2.74 -15.91
N GLN A 10 5.92 2.84 -16.10
CA GLN A 10 5.26 4.08 -16.55
C GLN A 10 5.05 5.04 -15.38
N SER A 11 4.51 4.55 -14.27
CA SER A 11 4.30 5.34 -13.05
C SER A 11 5.46 5.26 -12.05
N SER A 12 6.42 4.34 -12.28
CA SER A 12 7.50 4.02 -11.33
C SER A 12 6.98 3.46 -10.00
N THR A 13 5.84 2.79 -10.02
CA THR A 13 5.18 2.24 -8.84
C THR A 13 5.65 0.82 -8.55
N TYR A 14 5.97 0.55 -7.30
CA TYR A 14 6.10 -0.81 -6.78
C TYR A 14 4.78 -1.32 -6.23
N THR A 15 4.34 -2.48 -6.75
CA THR A 15 3.20 -3.23 -6.20
C THR A 15 3.71 -4.46 -5.45
N TYR A 16 3.12 -4.77 -4.30
CA TYR A 16 3.54 -5.90 -3.47
C TYR A 16 2.39 -6.89 -3.27
N ILE A 17 2.66 -8.18 -3.48
CA ILE A 17 1.74 -9.28 -3.16
C ILE A 17 2.31 -10.05 -1.97
N ILE A 18 1.52 -10.18 -0.90
CA ILE A 18 1.96 -10.73 0.37
C ILE A 18 1.00 -11.85 0.78
N SER A 19 1.56 -13.00 1.20
CA SER A 19 0.79 -14.14 1.71
C SER A 19 1.61 -14.95 2.72
N SER A 20 0.95 -15.63 3.64
CA SER A 20 1.59 -16.55 4.58
C SER A 20 2.17 -17.79 3.91
N GLY A 21 1.71 -18.16 2.72
CA GLY A 21 2.18 -19.32 1.95
C GLY A 21 1.27 -19.67 0.78
N LYS A 22 1.63 -20.71 0.04
CA LYS A 22 0.82 -21.24 -1.05
C LYS A 22 -0.53 -21.77 -0.52
N GLY A 23 -1.61 -21.56 -1.27
CA GLY A 23 -2.96 -21.95 -0.88
C GLY A 23 -3.58 -21.08 0.21
N ARG A 24 -2.98 -19.93 0.51
CA ARG A 24 -3.36 -19.05 1.61
C ARG A 24 -3.97 -17.72 1.15
N GLU A 25 -4.45 -16.96 2.12
CA GLU A 25 -4.92 -15.60 1.89
C GLU A 25 -3.77 -14.67 1.47
N ALA A 26 -4.08 -13.73 0.60
CA ALA A 26 -3.15 -12.72 0.11
C ALA A 26 -3.69 -11.30 0.26
N LEU A 27 -2.75 -10.36 0.31
CA LEU A 27 -2.98 -8.92 0.28
C LEU A 27 -2.11 -8.31 -0.82
N ILE A 28 -2.62 -7.29 -1.51
CA ILE A 28 -1.85 -6.49 -2.48
C ILE A 28 -1.78 -5.06 -1.98
N ILE A 29 -0.60 -4.43 -2.13
CA ILE A 29 -0.36 -3.01 -1.82
C ILE A 29 0.00 -2.26 -3.09
N ASP A 30 -0.61 -1.09 -3.32
CA ASP A 30 -0.44 -0.16 -4.44
C ASP A 30 -0.54 -0.82 -5.82
N PRO A 31 -1.67 -1.47 -6.15
CA PRO A 31 -1.83 -2.12 -7.45
C PRO A 31 -2.18 -1.11 -8.56
N VAL A 32 -1.46 -1.19 -9.66
CA VAL A 32 -1.67 -0.40 -10.89
C VAL A 32 -2.71 -1.10 -11.79
N ILE A 33 -3.68 -0.36 -12.35
CA ILE A 33 -4.82 -0.95 -13.06
C ILE A 33 -4.41 -1.72 -14.31
N GLU A 34 -3.40 -1.25 -15.02
CA GLU A 34 -2.88 -1.87 -16.25
C GLU A 34 -2.33 -3.28 -16.03
N HIS A 35 -1.90 -3.58 -14.80
CA HIS A 35 -1.33 -4.88 -14.42
C HIS A 35 -2.33 -5.83 -13.72
N THR A 36 -3.62 -5.49 -13.70
CA THR A 36 -4.63 -6.31 -13.01
C THR A 36 -4.63 -7.78 -13.46
N ASP A 37 -4.51 -8.05 -14.77
CA ASP A 37 -4.46 -9.42 -15.29
C ASP A 37 -3.19 -10.17 -14.85
N GLU A 38 -2.08 -9.47 -14.74
CA GLU A 38 -0.82 -10.02 -14.22
C GLU A 38 -0.97 -10.41 -12.74
N TYR A 39 -1.55 -9.55 -11.91
CA TYR A 39 -1.82 -9.87 -10.49
C TYR A 39 -2.71 -11.11 -10.36
N ILE A 40 -3.80 -11.20 -11.13
CA ILE A 40 -4.68 -12.37 -11.13
C ILE A 40 -3.93 -13.64 -11.56
N LYS A 41 -3.03 -13.54 -12.54
CA LYS A 41 -2.20 -14.66 -12.97
C LYS A 41 -1.22 -15.11 -11.88
N VAL A 42 -0.56 -14.17 -11.20
CA VAL A 42 0.33 -14.48 -10.06
C VAL A 42 -0.45 -15.18 -8.94
N LEU A 43 -1.60 -14.63 -8.55
CA LEU A 43 -2.46 -15.21 -7.53
C LEU A 43 -2.86 -16.66 -7.88
N LYS A 44 -3.26 -16.93 -9.13
CA LYS A 44 -3.61 -18.28 -9.61
C LYS A 44 -2.42 -19.23 -9.60
N ASN A 45 -1.26 -18.80 -10.09
CA ASN A 45 -0.06 -19.63 -10.17
C ASN A 45 0.44 -20.06 -8.78
N LEU A 46 0.26 -19.20 -7.79
CA LEU A 46 0.67 -19.44 -6.40
C LEU A 46 -0.48 -19.99 -5.54
N ASP A 47 -1.64 -20.25 -6.15
CA ASP A 47 -2.85 -20.74 -5.46
C ASP A 47 -3.25 -19.82 -4.30
N LEU A 48 -3.24 -18.49 -4.50
CA LEU A 48 -3.54 -17.51 -3.48
C LEU A 48 -4.98 -16.99 -3.59
N LYS A 49 -5.62 -16.74 -2.44
CA LYS A 49 -6.93 -16.09 -2.34
C LYS A 49 -6.73 -14.62 -1.95
N LEU A 50 -6.92 -13.70 -2.88
CA LEU A 50 -6.87 -12.27 -2.55
C LEU A 50 -8.06 -11.90 -1.64
N VAL A 51 -7.77 -11.40 -0.44
CA VAL A 51 -8.79 -10.99 0.55
C VAL A 51 -8.75 -9.50 0.86
N LYS A 52 -7.60 -8.85 0.66
CA LYS A 52 -7.43 -7.41 0.92
C LYS A 52 -6.58 -6.77 -0.17
N VAL A 53 -6.90 -5.52 -0.46
CA VAL A 53 -6.11 -4.66 -1.34
C VAL A 53 -6.04 -3.26 -0.73
N ILE A 54 -4.85 -2.65 -0.77
CA ILE A 54 -4.55 -1.43 -0.01
C ILE A 54 -3.81 -0.46 -0.92
N ASP A 55 -4.16 0.85 -0.85
CA ASP A 55 -3.30 1.92 -1.34
C ASP A 55 -2.66 2.68 -0.18
N THR A 56 -1.41 3.08 -0.37
CA THR A 56 -0.67 3.92 0.59
C THR A 56 -1.21 5.34 0.63
N HIS A 57 -1.68 5.86 -0.49
CA HIS A 57 -2.23 7.21 -0.65
C HIS A 57 -3.11 7.30 -1.89
N ILE A 58 -3.68 8.47 -2.18
CA ILE A 58 -4.34 8.73 -3.45
C ILE A 58 -3.28 9.04 -4.51
N HIS A 59 -3.10 8.12 -5.45
CA HIS A 59 -2.12 8.23 -6.52
C HIS A 59 -2.56 9.24 -7.60
N ALA A 60 -1.62 10.04 -8.10
CA ALA A 60 -1.82 10.94 -9.24
C ALA A 60 -1.13 10.46 -10.52
N ASP A 61 -0.19 9.56 -10.39
CA ASP A 61 0.69 9.02 -11.44
C ASP A 61 0.08 7.83 -12.18
N HIS A 62 -0.86 7.12 -11.55
CA HIS A 62 -1.58 5.98 -12.15
C HIS A 62 -3.01 5.83 -11.61
N ILE A 63 -3.79 5.01 -12.27
CA ILE A 63 -5.10 4.57 -11.79
C ILE A 63 -4.92 3.30 -10.95
N THR A 64 -5.40 3.32 -9.71
CA THR A 64 -5.33 2.15 -8.85
C THR A 64 -6.25 1.01 -9.31
N ALA A 65 -5.80 -0.24 -9.14
CA ALA A 65 -6.58 -1.43 -9.43
C ALA A 65 -7.53 -1.86 -8.29
N LEU A 66 -7.67 -1.10 -7.20
CA LEU A 66 -8.50 -1.50 -6.04
C LEU A 66 -9.89 -1.98 -6.46
N ASN A 67 -10.58 -1.19 -7.29
CA ASN A 67 -11.94 -1.51 -7.73
C ASN A 67 -12.01 -2.73 -8.64
N GLU A 68 -11.07 -2.83 -9.58
CA GLU A 68 -11.06 -3.94 -10.52
C GLU A 68 -10.72 -5.27 -9.83
N LEU A 69 -9.78 -5.26 -8.90
CA LEU A 69 -9.47 -6.41 -8.07
C LEU A 69 -10.64 -6.81 -7.17
N ASN A 70 -11.33 -5.84 -6.54
CA ASN A 70 -12.52 -6.12 -5.74
C ASN A 70 -13.63 -6.78 -6.58
N LYS A 71 -13.90 -6.29 -7.80
CA LYS A 71 -14.89 -6.89 -8.71
C LYS A 71 -14.58 -8.35 -9.05
N ARG A 72 -13.29 -8.67 -9.24
CA ARG A 72 -12.85 -10.00 -9.66
C ARG A 72 -12.70 -11.00 -8.52
N THR A 73 -12.43 -10.53 -7.30
CA THR A 73 -12.06 -11.42 -6.17
C THR A 73 -12.90 -11.22 -4.92
N CYS A 74 -13.75 -10.21 -4.87
CA CYS A 74 -14.50 -9.78 -3.69
C CYS A 74 -13.59 -9.40 -2.50
N CYS A 75 -12.35 -8.97 -2.75
CA CYS A 75 -11.43 -8.53 -1.70
C CYS A 75 -11.86 -7.19 -1.10
N THR A 76 -11.51 -6.95 0.16
CA THR A 76 -11.77 -5.69 0.86
C THR A 76 -10.78 -4.61 0.39
N ARG A 77 -11.29 -3.45 -0.03
CA ARG A 77 -10.49 -2.27 -0.41
C ARG A 77 -10.21 -1.42 0.83
N ILE A 78 -8.93 -1.12 1.07
CA ILE A 78 -8.46 -0.43 2.27
C ILE A 78 -7.66 0.81 1.89
N MET A 79 -7.87 1.89 2.60
CA MET A 79 -7.00 3.08 2.62
C MET A 79 -6.96 3.68 4.03
N GLY A 80 -6.02 4.58 4.26
CA GLY A 80 -5.97 5.38 5.47
C GLY A 80 -7.23 6.22 5.66
N GLU A 81 -7.62 6.51 6.92
CA GLU A 81 -8.85 7.25 7.25
C GLU A 81 -8.87 8.68 6.68
N LYS A 82 -7.71 9.26 6.38
CA LYS A 82 -7.58 10.59 5.80
C LYS A 82 -7.88 10.63 4.29
N SER A 83 -7.98 9.48 3.63
CA SER A 83 -8.38 9.42 2.24
C SER A 83 -9.84 9.87 2.07
N ASN A 84 -10.11 10.69 1.05
CA ASN A 84 -11.47 11.10 0.67
C ASN A 84 -12.08 10.22 -0.44
N SER A 85 -11.43 9.12 -0.81
CA SER A 85 -11.95 8.18 -1.81
C SER A 85 -13.27 7.56 -1.37
N GLU A 86 -14.32 7.61 -2.20
CA GLU A 86 -15.67 7.12 -1.88
C GLU A 86 -15.81 5.59 -2.02
N VAL A 87 -14.86 4.94 -2.71
CA VAL A 87 -14.97 3.52 -3.10
C VAL A 87 -14.25 2.56 -2.14
N ILE A 88 -13.95 2.99 -0.92
CA ILE A 88 -13.20 2.23 0.07
C ILE A 88 -14.14 1.53 1.06
N ASP A 89 -13.90 0.23 1.27
CA ASP A 89 -14.72 -0.59 2.19
C ASP A 89 -14.29 -0.42 3.65
N LEU A 90 -12.98 -0.23 3.89
CA LEU A 90 -12.39 -0.10 5.23
C LEU A 90 -11.38 1.06 5.26
N ARG A 91 -11.57 1.96 6.21
CA ARG A 91 -10.63 3.05 6.53
C ARG A 91 -9.83 2.69 7.76
N ILE A 92 -8.50 2.68 7.63
CA ILE A 92 -7.60 2.33 8.71
C ILE A 92 -7.04 3.58 9.38
N LYS A 93 -7.02 3.62 10.72
CA LYS A 93 -6.46 4.72 11.50
C LYS A 93 -4.98 4.51 11.76
N ASP A 94 -4.30 5.59 12.13
CA ASP A 94 -2.91 5.53 12.58
C ASP A 94 -2.74 4.54 13.75
N GLY A 95 -1.73 3.68 13.63
CA GLY A 95 -1.40 2.64 14.62
C GLY A 95 -2.29 1.40 14.58
N GLU A 96 -3.36 1.36 13.78
CA GLU A 96 -4.18 0.15 13.63
C GLU A 96 -3.47 -0.94 12.83
N THR A 97 -3.87 -2.19 13.05
CA THR A 97 -3.27 -3.36 12.41
C THR A 97 -4.22 -4.05 11.47
N ILE A 98 -3.79 -4.22 10.23
CA ILE A 98 -4.44 -5.05 9.21
C ILE A 98 -3.91 -6.47 9.37
N LYS A 99 -4.84 -7.45 9.43
CA LYS A 99 -4.48 -8.86 9.58
C LYS A 99 -4.97 -9.69 8.41
N ILE A 100 -4.10 -10.55 7.90
CA ILE A 100 -4.44 -11.68 7.04
C ILE A 100 -3.78 -12.92 7.64
N GLU A 101 -4.58 -13.89 8.09
CA GLU A 101 -4.08 -15.07 8.82
C GLU A 101 -3.07 -14.69 9.93
N ASN A 102 -1.82 -15.13 9.82
CA ASN A 102 -0.73 -14.84 10.78
C ASN A 102 0.15 -13.63 10.37
N ILE A 103 -0.21 -12.92 9.34
CA ILE A 103 0.49 -11.68 8.93
C ILE A 103 -0.22 -10.48 9.56
N GLU A 104 0.56 -9.63 10.20
CA GLU A 104 0.13 -8.38 10.78
C GLU A 104 0.87 -7.23 10.12
N ILE A 105 0.11 -6.21 9.68
CA ILE A 105 0.63 -5.02 9.02
C ILE A 105 0.09 -3.80 9.76
N LYS A 106 0.97 -3.08 10.44
CA LYS A 106 0.60 -1.88 11.19
C LYS A 106 0.62 -0.65 10.30
N SER A 107 -0.45 0.13 10.33
CA SER A 107 -0.52 1.42 9.65
C SER A 107 0.23 2.50 10.43
N ILE A 108 0.91 3.38 9.71
CA ILE A 108 1.58 4.57 10.24
C ILE A 108 1.15 5.76 9.38
N TYR A 109 0.47 6.72 9.97
CA TYR A 109 0.10 7.96 9.26
C TYR A 109 1.34 8.81 9.00
N THR A 110 1.65 9.02 7.72
CA THR A 110 2.87 9.70 7.25
C THR A 110 2.54 10.78 6.22
N PRO A 111 1.80 11.85 6.61
CA PRO A 111 1.49 12.92 5.69
C PRO A 111 2.75 13.64 5.22
N GLY A 112 2.66 14.27 4.05
CA GLY A 112 3.76 15.06 3.50
C GLY A 112 3.79 15.07 1.99
N HIS A 113 3.87 13.91 1.33
CA HIS A 113 3.64 13.79 -0.11
C HIS A 113 2.17 14.10 -0.44
N THR A 114 1.26 13.46 0.28
CA THR A 114 -0.17 13.83 0.34
C THR A 114 -0.60 13.95 1.79
N ASP A 115 -1.75 14.57 2.04
CA ASP A 115 -2.38 14.63 3.36
C ASP A 115 -2.98 13.28 3.81
N CYS A 116 -3.18 12.35 2.88
CA CYS A 116 -3.74 11.03 3.13
C CYS A 116 -2.70 9.89 3.10
N SER A 117 -1.40 10.19 3.08
CA SER A 117 -0.34 9.19 2.99
C SER A 117 -0.20 8.36 4.28
N TYR A 118 -0.05 7.05 4.08
CA TYR A 118 0.23 6.06 5.13
C TYR A 118 1.36 5.14 4.69
N CYS A 119 2.22 4.78 5.63
CA CYS A 119 3.15 3.66 5.49
C CYS A 119 2.59 2.42 6.19
N TYR A 120 3.00 1.25 5.73
CA TYR A 120 2.54 -0.02 6.27
C TYR A 120 3.73 -0.84 6.75
N LEU A 121 3.80 -1.10 8.06
CA LEU A 121 4.92 -1.74 8.74
C LEU A 121 4.62 -3.22 9.01
N MET A 122 5.49 -4.10 8.57
CA MET A 122 5.62 -5.50 8.99
C MET A 122 6.80 -5.68 9.94
N ASN A 123 6.99 -6.89 10.47
CA ASN A 123 8.08 -7.17 11.40
C ASN A 123 9.49 -6.93 10.82
N ASP A 124 9.65 -7.08 9.50
CA ASP A 124 10.95 -7.08 8.80
C ASP A 124 11.07 -6.03 7.69
N ARG A 125 10.01 -5.25 7.43
CA ARG A 125 9.97 -4.27 6.34
C ARG A 125 8.90 -3.22 6.52
N VAL A 126 9.04 -2.11 5.80
CA VAL A 126 8.03 -1.05 5.72
C VAL A 126 7.73 -0.71 4.26
N PHE A 127 6.45 -0.58 3.92
CA PHE A 127 5.97 -0.11 2.62
C PHE A 127 5.71 1.38 2.74
N THR A 128 6.48 2.17 2.06
CA THR A 128 6.57 3.62 2.30
C THR A 128 5.76 4.44 1.32
N GLY A 129 5.27 3.84 0.22
CA GLY A 129 4.71 4.62 -0.87
C GLY A 129 5.64 5.77 -1.23
N ASP A 130 5.07 6.93 -1.49
CA ASP A 130 5.84 8.13 -1.84
C ASP A 130 6.31 8.96 -0.64
N THR A 131 6.15 8.45 0.59
CA THR A 131 6.73 9.11 1.77
C THR A 131 8.26 9.01 1.75
N LEU A 132 8.80 7.84 1.39
CA LEU A 132 10.24 7.61 1.27
C LEU A 132 10.53 6.76 0.04
N LEU A 133 11.35 7.30 -0.87
CA LEU A 133 11.76 6.65 -2.10
C LEU A 133 13.22 6.20 -2.02
N ILE A 134 13.68 5.44 -3.02
CA ILE A 134 15.11 5.11 -3.18
C ILE A 134 15.87 6.40 -3.50
N ASN A 135 16.75 6.81 -2.58
CA ASN A 135 17.53 8.04 -2.65
C ASN A 135 16.72 9.36 -2.68
N GLY A 136 15.50 9.36 -2.15
CA GLY A 136 14.69 10.57 -2.15
C GLY A 136 13.37 10.42 -1.40
N THR A 137 12.51 11.39 -1.61
CA THR A 137 11.13 11.43 -1.08
C THR A 137 10.18 11.85 -2.18
N GLY A 138 8.91 11.56 -2.04
CA GLY A 138 7.86 12.14 -2.88
C GLY A 138 7.88 13.67 -2.78
N ARG A 139 7.39 14.34 -3.84
CA ARG A 139 7.20 15.79 -3.85
C ARG A 139 6.18 16.21 -2.79
N THR A 140 6.30 17.45 -2.31
CA THR A 140 5.42 17.99 -1.25
C THR A 140 4.66 19.24 -1.66
N ASP A 141 4.70 19.59 -2.94
CA ASP A 141 4.10 20.79 -3.52
C ASP A 141 2.84 20.51 -4.35
N PHE A 142 2.25 19.31 -4.19
CA PHE A 142 1.06 18.85 -4.90
C PHE A 142 0.14 18.05 -3.96
N GLN A 143 -1.13 17.84 -4.33
CA GLN A 143 -2.13 17.01 -3.60
C GLN A 143 -2.19 17.27 -2.08
N SER A 144 -2.30 18.52 -1.67
CA SER A 144 -2.27 18.89 -0.24
C SER A 144 -0.99 18.44 0.49
N GLY A 145 0.13 18.39 -0.24
CA GLY A 145 1.44 18.06 0.31
C GLY A 145 1.98 19.14 1.25
N SER A 146 2.90 18.75 2.13
CA SER A 146 3.50 19.61 3.14
C SER A 146 4.93 19.14 3.42
N SER A 147 5.91 20.01 3.16
CA SER A 147 7.31 19.70 3.46
C SER A 147 7.60 19.58 4.96
N TYR A 148 6.85 20.33 5.78
CA TYR A 148 6.93 20.22 7.23
C TYR A 148 6.45 18.85 7.72
N ASP A 149 5.29 18.39 7.24
CA ASP A 149 4.75 17.08 7.60
C ASP A 149 5.60 15.94 7.05
N ALA A 150 6.16 16.10 5.84
CA ALA A 150 7.11 15.13 5.27
C ALA A 150 8.35 14.98 6.16
N TYR A 151 8.90 16.10 6.65
CA TYR A 151 10.02 16.07 7.59
C TYR A 151 9.65 15.33 8.87
N ASP A 152 8.50 15.64 9.49
CA ASP A 152 8.03 14.96 10.70
C ASP A 152 7.82 13.45 10.46
N SER A 153 7.17 13.09 9.36
CA SER A 153 6.92 11.71 8.97
C SER A 153 8.21 10.91 8.79
N LEU A 154 9.22 11.50 8.17
CA LEU A 154 10.51 10.86 7.97
C LEU A 154 11.32 10.76 9.27
N PHE A 155 11.62 11.90 9.90
CA PHE A 155 12.59 11.96 10.99
C PHE A 155 12.02 11.57 12.35
N ASN A 156 10.73 11.77 12.58
CA ASN A 156 10.09 11.47 13.86
C ASN A 156 9.30 10.16 13.87
N LYS A 157 9.03 9.55 12.70
CA LYS A 157 8.33 8.27 12.61
C LYS A 157 9.18 7.20 11.91
N LEU A 158 9.46 7.32 10.60
CA LEU A 158 10.10 6.23 9.85
C LEU A 158 11.53 5.94 10.28
N LEU A 159 12.39 6.98 10.43
CA LEU A 159 13.79 6.80 10.86
C LEU A 159 13.95 6.41 12.34
N LYS A 160 12.87 6.32 13.09
CA LYS A 160 12.87 5.77 14.47
C LYS A 160 12.44 4.32 14.54
N LEU A 161 12.04 3.72 13.42
CA LEU A 161 11.74 2.30 13.36
C LEU A 161 13.02 1.49 13.62
N PRO A 162 12.92 0.30 14.21
CA PRO A 162 14.06 -0.61 14.39
C PRO A 162 14.74 -0.93 13.06
N GLU A 163 16.07 -1.15 13.10
CA GLU A 163 16.85 -1.63 11.97
C GLU A 163 16.53 -3.11 11.63
#